data_f3ca6f29022a4637fc8ec109ab6cd8ae
#
_entry.id   f3ca6f29022a4637fc8ec109ab6cd8ae
#
_cell.length_a   1.000
_cell.length_b   1.000
_cell.length_c   1.000
_cell.angle_alpha   90.00
_cell.angle_beta   90.00
_cell.angle_gamma   90.00
#
_symmetry.space_group_name_H-M   'P 1'
#
loop_
_entity.id
_entity.type
_entity.pdbx_description
1 polymer ?
#
loop_
_entity_poly.entity_id
_entity_poly.type
_entity_poly.pdbx_seq_one_letter_code
_entity_poly.pdbx_strand_id
1 'polypeptide(L)'
;MRLLVLLFVLLWQPVAVAAQPKPTTRTAEEFGYRHQVVMFGRDSVNVLLLSEPGEEQRKKPLLLWVQGSLPMPLVLYDQRGAYPVFPFRPKAVLKTCHLAIISKPGIPLTADVTGRNPNEMFGQAQPPACYCARNYLDYYVRRDQVVLKFLKKQPWVDKEQVVVAGHSEGSAVVAHLAAVPGLVSRAVYLSGNPLGRLMSMLALDRQASDTASVAATFRRWQDVVADPTRADCLGDDPRNTYGFAASELPVLLRTWVPVFVGFGTLDRGVAGDDYLRLEAIRQHRTNFTFREYPGREHNFFGFKDGQINYDDFYWDRVGEDFLRWAGLWPR
;
A
#
# COMPACT_ATOMS: atom_id res chain seq x y z
N MET A 1 -12.28 -34.95 -79.77
CA MET A 1 -11.46 -34.11 -78.88
C MET A 1 -12.17 -34.06 -77.55
N ARG A 2 -11.76 -34.90 -76.58
CA ARG A 2 -12.36 -34.95 -75.22
C ARG A 2 -11.41 -34.29 -74.25
N LEU A 3 -11.86 -33.18 -73.65
CA LEU A 3 -11.12 -32.43 -72.64
C LEU A 3 -11.27 -33.13 -71.25
N LEU A 4 -10.17 -33.63 -70.70
CA LEU A 4 -10.10 -34.13 -69.31
C LEU A 4 -9.91 -32.94 -68.39
N VAL A 5 -10.89 -32.68 -67.49
CA VAL A 5 -10.75 -31.72 -66.38
C VAL A 5 -10.26 -32.50 -65.17
N LEU A 6 -9.02 -32.27 -64.80
CA LEU A 6 -8.44 -32.78 -63.53
C LEU A 6 -8.85 -31.88 -62.40
N LEU A 7 -9.73 -32.36 -61.48
CA LEU A 7 -10.05 -31.72 -60.21
C LEU A 7 -8.93 -32.02 -59.20
N PHE A 8 -8.17 -30.98 -58.83
CA PHE A 8 -7.27 -31.05 -57.69
C PHE A 8 -8.10 -30.80 -56.38
N VAL A 9 -8.32 -31.85 -55.60
CA VAL A 9 -8.88 -31.73 -54.24
C VAL A 9 -7.73 -31.45 -53.30
N LEU A 10 -7.60 -30.18 -52.85
CA LEU A 10 -6.70 -29.78 -51.79
C LEU A 10 -7.28 -30.25 -50.44
N LEU A 11 -6.73 -31.32 -49.91
CA LEU A 11 -6.99 -31.74 -48.52
C LEU A 11 -6.37 -30.74 -47.56
N TRP A 12 -7.19 -29.86 -47.04
CA TRP A 12 -6.81 -29.03 -45.89
C TRP A 12 -6.73 -29.93 -44.65
N GLN A 13 -5.53 -30.24 -44.19
CA GLN A 13 -5.32 -30.83 -42.88
C GLN A 13 -5.37 -29.71 -41.83
N PRO A 14 -6.22 -29.81 -40.79
CA PRO A 14 -6.17 -28.85 -39.70
C PRO A 14 -4.87 -29.06 -38.92
N VAL A 15 -3.97 -28.07 -38.98
CA VAL A 15 -2.83 -28.00 -38.05
C VAL A 15 -3.41 -27.75 -36.65
N ALA A 16 -3.35 -28.77 -35.81
CA ALA A 16 -3.68 -28.64 -34.42
C ALA A 16 -2.64 -27.67 -33.78
N VAL A 17 -3.02 -26.42 -33.60
CA VAL A 17 -2.25 -25.48 -32.77
C VAL A 17 -2.33 -26.01 -31.35
N ALA A 18 -1.27 -26.67 -30.91
CA ALA A 18 -1.13 -27.04 -29.49
C ALA A 18 -1.29 -25.79 -28.68
N ALA A 19 -2.33 -25.73 -27.84
CA ALA A 19 -2.54 -24.64 -26.90
C ALA A 19 -1.30 -24.58 -26.01
N GLN A 20 -0.56 -23.45 -26.08
CA GLN A 20 0.55 -23.25 -25.18
C GLN A 20 -0.01 -23.29 -23.74
N PRO A 21 0.61 -24.07 -22.83
CA PRO A 21 0.18 -24.10 -21.46
C PRO A 21 0.19 -22.66 -20.92
N LYS A 22 -0.95 -22.21 -20.35
CA LYS A 22 -1.01 -20.92 -19.67
C LYS A 22 0.10 -20.92 -18.63
N PRO A 23 0.97 -19.89 -18.60
CA PRO A 23 2.01 -19.82 -17.59
C PRO A 23 1.35 -19.92 -16.21
N THR A 24 1.73 -20.92 -15.43
CA THR A 24 1.26 -21.09 -14.06
C THR A 24 1.79 -19.94 -13.24
N THR A 25 0.89 -19.12 -12.68
CA THR A 25 1.28 -18.02 -11.79
C THR A 25 1.99 -18.62 -10.58
N ARG A 26 3.21 -18.16 -10.28
CA ARG A 26 3.98 -18.60 -9.12
C ARG A 26 3.25 -18.21 -7.83
N THR A 27 3.31 -19.09 -6.83
CA THR A 27 2.68 -18.84 -5.53
C THR A 27 3.54 -17.94 -4.65
N ALA A 28 2.97 -17.37 -3.58
CA ALA A 28 3.72 -16.54 -2.65
C ALA A 28 4.78 -17.35 -1.88
N GLU A 29 4.51 -18.64 -1.62
CA GLU A 29 5.42 -19.56 -0.94
C GLU A 29 6.71 -19.80 -1.72
N GLU A 30 6.64 -19.80 -3.05
CA GLU A 30 7.83 -19.90 -3.90
C GLU A 30 8.79 -18.69 -3.79
N PHE A 31 8.30 -17.60 -3.21
CA PHE A 31 9.08 -16.40 -2.88
C PHE A 31 9.42 -16.30 -1.39
N GLY A 32 9.23 -17.39 -0.63
CA GLY A 32 9.57 -17.46 0.79
C GLY A 32 8.53 -16.90 1.74
N TYR A 33 7.34 -16.56 1.27
CA TYR A 33 6.25 -16.12 2.14
C TYR A 33 5.49 -17.30 2.72
N ARG A 34 5.01 -17.15 3.95
CA ARG A 34 3.94 -17.97 4.50
C ARG A 34 2.62 -17.26 4.21
N HIS A 35 1.64 -17.98 3.66
CA HIS A 35 0.31 -17.46 3.42
C HIS A 35 -0.65 -17.88 4.52
N GLN A 36 -1.37 -16.92 5.08
CA GLN A 36 -2.45 -17.16 6.05
C GLN A 36 -3.74 -16.47 5.58
N VAL A 37 -4.86 -17.10 5.88
CA VAL A 37 -6.19 -16.56 5.63
C VAL A 37 -6.85 -16.25 6.97
N VAL A 38 -7.28 -15.01 7.16
CA VAL A 38 -8.01 -14.56 8.35
C VAL A 38 -9.42 -14.17 7.92
N MET A 39 -10.44 -14.65 8.62
CA MET A 39 -11.83 -14.30 8.30
C MET A 39 -12.19 -12.93 8.90
N PHE A 40 -12.76 -12.05 8.09
CA PHE A 40 -13.37 -10.78 8.50
C PHE A 40 -14.84 -10.77 8.04
N GLY A 41 -15.74 -11.13 8.91
CA GLY A 41 -17.13 -11.40 8.55
C GLY A 41 -17.20 -12.55 7.55
N ARG A 42 -17.67 -12.27 6.32
CA ARG A 42 -17.71 -13.26 5.22
C ARG A 42 -16.50 -13.16 4.28
N ASP A 43 -15.60 -12.22 4.52
CA ASP A 43 -14.45 -12.00 3.66
C ASP A 43 -13.25 -12.82 4.11
N SER A 44 -12.61 -13.49 3.15
CA SER A 44 -11.31 -14.13 3.34
C SER A 44 -10.21 -13.08 3.13
N VAL A 45 -9.47 -12.77 4.19
CA VAL A 45 -8.38 -11.79 4.16
C VAL A 45 -7.05 -12.53 4.05
N ASN A 46 -6.36 -12.34 2.95
CA ASN A 46 -5.06 -12.95 2.72
C ASN A 46 -3.96 -12.13 3.37
N VAL A 47 -3.10 -12.79 4.14
CA VAL A 47 -1.95 -12.21 4.84
C VAL A 47 -0.71 -12.96 4.42
N LEU A 48 0.27 -12.26 3.89
CA LEU A 48 1.60 -12.80 3.65
C LEU A 48 2.55 -12.44 4.79
N LEU A 49 3.32 -13.42 5.22
CA LEU A 49 4.28 -13.32 6.32
C LEU A 49 5.67 -13.67 5.83
N LEU A 50 6.63 -12.80 6.13
CA LEU A 50 8.05 -13.08 5.96
C LEU A 50 8.72 -13.21 7.33
N SER A 51 9.62 -14.17 7.43
CA SER A 51 10.47 -14.42 8.60
C SER A 51 11.89 -14.74 8.14
N GLU A 52 12.86 -14.61 9.01
CA GLU A 52 14.19 -15.18 8.75
C GLU A 52 14.05 -16.69 8.59
N PRO A 53 14.64 -17.31 7.55
CA PRO A 53 14.56 -18.74 7.31
C PRO A 53 15.01 -19.57 8.54
N GLY A 54 14.14 -20.50 8.95
CA GLY A 54 14.35 -21.33 10.15
C GLY A 54 13.92 -20.67 11.47
N GLU A 55 13.49 -19.39 11.46
CA GLU A 55 13.03 -18.69 12.65
C GLU A 55 11.52 -18.35 12.60
N GLU A 56 10.75 -19.01 11.75
CA GLU A 56 9.32 -18.76 11.54
C GLU A 56 8.48 -18.94 12.81
N GLN A 57 8.95 -19.80 13.72
CA GLN A 57 8.30 -20.09 15.01
C GLN A 57 8.98 -19.42 16.20
N ARG A 58 10.09 -18.69 15.96
CA ARG A 58 10.76 -17.93 17.02
C ARG A 58 9.92 -16.73 17.41
N LYS A 59 9.74 -16.50 18.70
CA LYS A 59 9.02 -15.32 19.21
C LYS A 59 9.81 -14.06 18.91
N LYS A 60 9.24 -13.19 18.04
CA LYS A 60 9.82 -11.92 17.59
C LYS A 60 8.76 -10.80 17.55
N PRO A 61 9.19 -9.53 17.55
CA PRO A 61 8.33 -8.40 17.18
C PRO A 61 7.63 -8.63 15.85
N LEU A 62 6.48 -7.99 15.66
CA LEU A 62 5.73 -7.98 14.41
C LEU A 62 5.75 -6.57 13.79
N LEU A 63 6.12 -6.49 12.52
CA LEU A 63 5.92 -5.30 11.68
C LEU A 63 4.80 -5.59 10.68
N LEU A 64 3.69 -4.87 10.75
CA LEU A 64 2.67 -4.86 9.71
C LEU A 64 2.92 -3.68 8.77
N TRP A 65 3.11 -3.98 7.48
CA TRP A 65 3.16 -2.97 6.42
C TRP A 65 1.79 -2.81 5.78
N VAL A 66 1.26 -1.58 5.77
CA VAL A 66 -0.03 -1.22 5.15
C VAL A 66 0.24 -0.53 3.82
N GLN A 67 -0.33 -1.10 2.75
CA GLN A 67 -0.13 -0.63 1.38
C GLN A 67 -0.77 0.75 1.14
N GLY A 68 -0.24 1.49 0.16
CA GLY A 68 -0.85 2.69 -0.42
C GLY A 68 -2.10 2.38 -1.26
N SER A 69 -2.57 3.35 -2.06
CA SER A 69 -3.86 3.30 -2.77
C SER A 69 -3.93 2.27 -3.92
N LEU A 70 -2.82 1.96 -4.57
CA LEU A 70 -2.85 1.12 -5.77
C LEU A 70 -3.34 -0.30 -5.50
N PRO A 71 -4.23 -0.86 -6.37
CA PRO A 71 -4.72 -2.24 -6.28
C PRO A 71 -3.66 -3.21 -6.82
N MET A 72 -2.50 -3.30 -6.14
CA MET A 72 -1.36 -4.10 -6.58
C MET A 72 -1.29 -5.45 -5.88
N PRO A 73 -0.88 -6.52 -6.59
CA PRO A 73 -0.42 -7.75 -5.98
C PRO A 73 0.69 -7.50 -4.96
N LEU A 74 0.77 -8.36 -3.93
CA LEU A 74 1.78 -8.21 -2.87
C LEU A 74 3.20 -8.52 -3.36
N VAL A 75 3.31 -9.38 -4.40
CA VAL A 75 4.57 -9.75 -5.01
C VAL A 75 4.43 -9.72 -6.53
N LEU A 76 5.11 -8.80 -7.16
CA LEU A 76 5.31 -8.81 -8.61
C LEU A 76 6.59 -9.59 -8.91
N TYR A 77 6.66 -10.27 -10.05
CA TYR A 77 7.87 -11.00 -10.43
C TYR A 77 8.06 -11.04 -11.95
N ASP A 78 9.31 -11.15 -12.35
CA ASP A 78 9.74 -11.42 -13.71
C ASP A 78 10.96 -12.36 -13.71
N GLN A 79 11.64 -12.49 -14.85
CA GLN A 79 12.85 -13.30 -14.98
C GLN A 79 14.04 -12.81 -14.14
N ARG A 80 14.04 -11.54 -13.70
CA ARG A 80 15.10 -10.91 -12.90
C ARG A 80 14.92 -11.12 -11.40
N GLY A 81 13.66 -11.37 -10.94
CA GLY A 81 13.37 -11.61 -9.53
C GLY A 81 11.97 -11.25 -9.10
N ALA A 82 11.81 -11.08 -7.78
CA ALA A 82 10.55 -10.71 -7.14
C ALA A 82 10.63 -9.28 -6.58
N TYR A 83 9.53 -8.55 -6.74
CA TYR A 83 9.38 -7.14 -6.33
C TYR A 83 8.20 -7.05 -5.36
N PRO A 84 8.45 -7.05 -4.05
CA PRO A 84 7.39 -6.94 -3.06
C PRO A 84 6.80 -5.52 -3.02
N VAL A 85 5.58 -5.40 -2.51
CA VAL A 85 4.87 -4.12 -2.40
C VAL A 85 5.46 -3.19 -1.32
N PHE A 86 6.25 -3.70 -0.40
CA PHE A 86 6.99 -2.86 0.55
C PHE A 86 8.31 -2.38 -0.09
N PRO A 87 8.66 -1.10 0.07
CA PRO A 87 9.71 -0.49 -0.73
C PRO A 87 11.12 -0.57 -0.13
N PHE A 88 11.31 -1.20 1.02
CA PHE A 88 12.61 -1.35 1.69
C PHE A 88 13.10 -2.80 1.65
N ARG A 89 14.41 -3.00 1.84
CA ARG A 89 15.02 -4.34 1.81
C ARG A 89 14.68 -5.14 3.07
N PRO A 90 13.96 -6.27 2.98
CA PRO A 90 13.50 -7.01 4.16
C PRO A 90 14.62 -7.74 4.90
N LYS A 91 15.71 -8.13 4.24
CA LYS A 91 16.73 -9.04 4.79
C LYS A 91 17.29 -8.61 6.16
N ALA A 92 17.50 -7.30 6.37
CA ALA A 92 17.96 -6.82 7.67
C ALA A 92 16.85 -6.88 8.73
N VAL A 93 15.61 -6.56 8.31
CA VAL A 93 14.43 -6.51 9.18
C VAL A 93 14.06 -7.89 9.71
N LEU A 94 14.12 -8.93 8.88
CA LEU A 94 13.71 -10.29 9.23
C LEU A 94 14.57 -10.93 10.33
N LYS A 95 15.79 -10.45 10.55
CA LYS A 95 16.62 -10.87 11.68
C LYS A 95 16.01 -10.48 13.03
N THR A 96 15.27 -9.39 13.08
CA THR A 96 14.76 -8.78 14.32
C THR A 96 13.25 -8.90 14.48
N CYS A 97 12.47 -8.99 13.40
CA CYS A 97 11.02 -9.11 13.48
C CYS A 97 10.44 -9.99 12.37
N HIS A 98 9.18 -10.37 12.51
CA HIS A 98 8.37 -10.89 11.41
C HIS A 98 7.73 -9.73 10.67
N LEU A 99 7.66 -9.82 9.34
CA LEU A 99 6.98 -8.85 8.50
C LEU A 99 5.66 -9.42 8.00
N ALA A 100 4.56 -8.72 8.22
CA ALA A 100 3.23 -9.05 7.71
C ALA A 100 2.75 -8.01 6.70
N ILE A 101 2.03 -8.48 5.68
CA ILE A 101 1.40 -7.62 4.66
C ILE A 101 0.02 -8.19 4.38
N ILE A 102 -1.01 -7.33 4.34
CA ILE A 102 -2.39 -7.73 4.06
C ILE A 102 -2.72 -7.40 2.61
N SER A 103 -3.26 -8.35 1.86
CA SER A 103 -3.66 -8.10 0.47
C SER A 103 -4.87 -7.16 0.38
N LYS A 104 -4.97 -6.43 -0.72
CA LYS A 104 -6.20 -5.73 -1.06
C LYS A 104 -7.27 -6.72 -1.54
N PRO A 105 -8.56 -6.48 -1.24
CA PRO A 105 -9.65 -7.40 -1.55
C PRO A 105 -9.72 -7.77 -3.04
N GLY A 106 -9.73 -9.06 -3.36
CA GLY A 106 -9.83 -9.54 -4.73
C GLY A 106 -8.63 -9.31 -5.62
N ILE A 107 -7.55 -8.72 -5.09
CA ILE A 107 -6.29 -8.58 -5.82
C ILE A 107 -5.47 -9.86 -5.64
N PRO A 108 -4.90 -10.41 -6.73
CA PRO A 108 -4.02 -11.57 -6.64
C PRO A 108 -2.83 -11.32 -5.70
N LEU A 109 -2.33 -12.37 -5.03
CA LEU A 109 -1.16 -12.24 -4.16
C LEU A 109 0.12 -12.02 -4.96
N THR A 110 0.21 -12.63 -6.12
CA THR A 110 1.37 -12.58 -7.01
C THR A 110 0.95 -12.25 -8.43
N ALA A 111 1.82 -11.62 -9.22
CA ALA A 111 1.60 -11.44 -10.66
C ALA A 111 2.93 -11.45 -11.43
N ASP A 112 2.90 -12.12 -12.60
CA ASP A 112 3.99 -12.07 -13.57
C ASP A 112 3.93 -10.76 -14.35
N VAL A 113 5.01 -9.99 -14.30
CA VAL A 113 5.16 -8.71 -15.00
C VAL A 113 6.19 -8.79 -16.14
N THR A 114 6.55 -10.00 -16.58
CA THR A 114 7.50 -10.22 -17.68
C THR A 114 7.07 -9.45 -18.93
N GLY A 115 7.94 -8.57 -19.42
CA GLY A 115 7.68 -7.75 -20.61
C GLY A 115 6.61 -6.67 -20.43
N ARG A 116 6.19 -6.38 -19.21
CA ARG A 116 5.18 -5.36 -18.90
C ARG A 116 5.76 -4.25 -18.01
N ASN A 117 5.29 -3.03 -18.19
CA ASN A 117 5.53 -1.96 -17.25
C ASN A 117 4.51 -2.09 -16.10
N PRO A 118 4.94 -2.33 -14.83
CA PRO A 118 4.02 -2.45 -13.71
C PRO A 118 3.09 -1.24 -13.55
N ASN A 119 3.58 -0.04 -13.82
CA ASN A 119 2.80 1.19 -13.71
C ASN A 119 1.66 1.24 -14.74
N GLU A 120 1.85 0.67 -15.94
CA GLU A 120 0.81 0.57 -16.97
C GLU A 120 -0.23 -0.51 -16.64
N MET A 121 0.19 -1.60 -16.01
CA MET A 121 -0.72 -2.70 -15.63
C MET A 121 -1.78 -2.26 -14.61
N PHE A 122 -1.41 -1.40 -13.65
CA PHE A 122 -2.27 -1.03 -12.53
C PHE A 122 -3.00 0.29 -12.73
N GLY A 123 -2.59 1.09 -13.70
CA GLY A 123 -3.25 2.35 -14.05
C GLY A 123 -4.43 2.22 -15.02
N GLN A 124 -4.52 1.12 -15.78
CA GLN A 124 -5.50 0.97 -16.87
C GLN A 124 -6.53 -0.15 -16.68
N ALA A 125 -6.26 -1.14 -15.83
CA ALA A 125 -7.20 -2.22 -15.60
C ALA A 125 -8.27 -1.80 -14.60
N GLN A 126 -9.56 -2.01 -14.93
CA GLN A 126 -10.62 -1.91 -13.93
C GLN A 126 -10.38 -2.93 -12.81
N PRO A 127 -10.30 -2.49 -11.55
CA PRO A 127 -10.13 -3.39 -10.44
C PRO A 127 -11.35 -4.31 -10.29
N PRO A 128 -11.20 -5.50 -9.68
CA PRO A 128 -12.31 -6.41 -9.46
C PRO A 128 -13.44 -5.78 -8.64
N ALA A 129 -14.70 -6.15 -8.92
CA ALA A 129 -15.87 -5.63 -8.20
C ALA A 129 -15.77 -5.80 -6.67
N CYS A 130 -15.15 -6.90 -6.20
CA CYS A 130 -14.93 -7.12 -4.77
C CYS A 130 -13.91 -6.14 -4.15
N TYR A 131 -12.93 -5.65 -4.93
CA TYR A 131 -12.06 -4.56 -4.51
C TYR A 131 -12.87 -3.27 -4.33
N CYS A 132 -13.59 -2.85 -5.35
CA CYS A 132 -14.39 -1.62 -5.31
C CYS A 132 -15.39 -1.61 -4.15
N ALA A 133 -16.07 -2.73 -3.93
CA ALA A 133 -17.02 -2.87 -2.84
C ALA A 133 -16.40 -2.67 -1.43
N ARG A 134 -15.08 -2.79 -1.32
CA ARG A 134 -14.34 -2.79 -0.04
C ARG A 134 -13.21 -1.78 0.04
N ASN A 135 -12.99 -0.99 -1.01
CA ASN A 135 -11.91 0.00 -1.07
C ASN A 135 -12.31 1.30 -0.36
N TYR A 136 -12.40 1.27 0.98
CA TYR A 136 -12.66 2.46 1.79
C TYR A 136 -12.04 2.33 3.19
N LEU A 137 -11.75 3.47 3.80
CA LEU A 137 -10.94 3.58 5.03
C LEU A 137 -11.48 2.70 6.16
N ASP A 138 -12.77 2.79 6.49
CA ASP A 138 -13.36 2.05 7.61
C ASP A 138 -13.28 0.53 7.43
N TYR A 139 -13.45 0.03 6.20
CA TYR A 139 -13.26 -1.39 5.92
C TYR A 139 -11.82 -1.83 6.20
N TYR A 140 -10.84 -1.08 5.70
CA TYR A 140 -9.43 -1.40 5.91
C TYR A 140 -9.06 -1.36 7.40
N VAL A 141 -9.47 -0.33 8.11
CA VAL A 141 -9.21 -0.19 9.55
C VAL A 141 -9.79 -1.37 10.33
N ARG A 142 -11.05 -1.71 10.13
CA ARG A 142 -11.71 -2.84 10.86
C ARG A 142 -11.10 -4.18 10.48
N ARG A 143 -10.84 -4.41 9.20
CA ARG A 143 -10.18 -5.62 8.69
C ARG A 143 -8.82 -5.82 9.34
N ASP A 144 -7.99 -4.76 9.32
CA ASP A 144 -6.62 -4.82 9.81
C ASP A 144 -6.56 -4.96 11.33
N GLN A 145 -7.53 -4.41 12.06
CA GLN A 145 -7.71 -4.70 13.49
C GLN A 145 -7.96 -6.18 13.76
N VAL A 146 -8.81 -6.84 12.96
CA VAL A 146 -9.09 -8.28 13.11
C VAL A 146 -7.83 -9.09 12.82
N VAL A 147 -7.11 -8.76 11.75
CA VAL A 147 -5.84 -9.43 11.38
C VAL A 147 -4.79 -9.25 12.48
N LEU A 148 -4.60 -8.03 12.99
CA LEU A 148 -3.65 -7.78 14.08
C LEU A 148 -4.01 -8.54 15.35
N LYS A 149 -5.29 -8.58 15.73
CA LYS A 149 -5.75 -9.38 16.89
C LYS A 149 -5.50 -10.88 16.69
N PHE A 150 -5.65 -11.38 15.48
CA PHE A 150 -5.32 -12.76 15.14
C PHE A 150 -3.82 -13.03 15.24
N LEU A 151 -2.98 -12.15 14.63
CA LEU A 151 -1.52 -12.30 14.65
C LEU A 151 -0.94 -12.19 16.07
N LYS A 152 -1.46 -11.29 16.89
CA LYS A 152 -1.05 -11.17 18.33
C LYS A 152 -1.30 -12.41 19.17
N LYS A 153 -2.20 -13.32 18.74
CA LYS A 153 -2.45 -14.61 19.42
C LYS A 153 -1.48 -15.70 19.00
N GLN A 154 -0.68 -15.48 17.97
CA GLN A 154 0.26 -16.48 17.49
C GLN A 154 1.45 -16.60 18.45
N PRO A 155 1.92 -17.83 18.77
CA PRO A 155 3.00 -18.04 19.75
C PRO A 155 4.35 -17.44 19.32
N TRP A 156 4.54 -17.25 18.02
CA TRP A 156 5.75 -16.66 17.44
C TRP A 156 5.72 -15.13 17.39
N VAL A 157 4.63 -14.47 17.76
CA VAL A 157 4.54 -13.02 17.84
C VAL A 157 4.81 -12.52 19.26
N ASP A 158 5.73 -11.58 19.41
CA ASP A 158 5.81 -10.79 20.63
C ASP A 158 4.71 -9.73 20.63
N LYS A 159 3.60 -10.05 21.30
CA LYS A 159 2.40 -9.21 21.35
C LYS A 159 2.61 -7.82 21.95
N GLU A 160 3.70 -7.61 22.71
CA GLU A 160 4.06 -6.31 23.29
C GLU A 160 4.86 -5.44 22.31
N GLN A 161 5.39 -6.03 21.23
CA GLN A 161 6.18 -5.35 20.23
C GLN A 161 5.54 -5.49 18.84
N VAL A 162 4.39 -4.85 18.66
CA VAL A 162 3.66 -4.80 17.39
C VAL A 162 3.75 -3.40 16.81
N VAL A 163 4.42 -3.26 15.68
CA VAL A 163 4.59 -2.02 14.93
C VAL A 163 3.74 -2.05 13.69
N VAL A 164 3.01 -0.97 13.42
CA VAL A 164 2.32 -0.78 12.14
C VAL A 164 2.99 0.35 11.37
N ALA A 165 3.26 0.13 10.10
CA ALA A 165 3.85 1.12 9.21
C ALA A 165 3.03 1.24 7.93
N GLY A 166 2.80 2.45 7.45
CA GLY A 166 2.06 2.68 6.22
C GLY A 166 2.52 3.94 5.52
N HIS A 167 2.38 3.93 4.20
CA HIS A 167 2.74 5.02 3.31
C HIS A 167 1.52 5.48 2.53
N SER A 168 1.42 6.78 2.28
CA SER A 168 0.34 7.37 1.48
C SER A 168 -1.04 7.02 2.08
N GLU A 169 -1.96 6.40 1.33
CA GLU A 169 -3.24 5.91 1.85
C GLU A 169 -3.09 4.97 3.05
N GLY A 170 -2.03 4.15 3.08
CA GLY A 170 -1.74 3.25 4.20
C GLY A 170 -1.45 4.00 5.50
N SER A 171 -0.96 5.23 5.45
CA SER A 171 -0.73 6.05 6.64
C SER A 171 -2.03 6.44 7.35
N ALA A 172 -3.10 6.73 6.59
CA ALA A 172 -4.42 6.99 7.17
C ALA A 172 -4.94 5.77 7.94
N VAL A 173 -4.80 4.57 7.39
CA VAL A 173 -5.16 3.32 8.11
C VAL A 173 -4.32 3.17 9.38
N VAL A 174 -3.00 3.41 9.29
CA VAL A 174 -2.07 3.35 10.44
C VAL A 174 -2.47 4.32 11.54
N ALA A 175 -2.86 5.56 11.22
CA ALA A 175 -3.33 6.53 12.20
C ALA A 175 -4.52 5.99 13.03
N HIS A 176 -5.49 5.37 12.35
CA HIS A 176 -6.65 4.76 13.01
C HIS A 176 -6.30 3.52 13.82
N LEU A 177 -5.37 2.67 13.35
CA LEU A 177 -4.90 1.50 14.11
C LEU A 177 -4.14 1.92 15.38
N ALA A 178 -3.33 2.99 15.30
CA ALA A 178 -2.58 3.53 16.43
C ALA A 178 -3.48 4.10 17.53
N ALA A 179 -4.67 4.57 17.17
CA ALA A 179 -5.64 5.12 18.12
C ALA A 179 -6.42 4.04 18.90
N VAL A 180 -6.30 2.75 18.52
CA VAL A 180 -6.96 1.64 19.24
C VAL A 180 -6.12 1.22 20.44
N PRO A 181 -6.61 1.36 21.68
CA PRO A 181 -5.84 1.03 22.87
C PRO A 181 -5.33 -0.41 22.88
N GLY A 182 -4.04 -0.61 23.13
CA GLY A 182 -3.40 -1.92 23.27
C GLY A 182 -3.29 -2.74 21.97
N LEU A 183 -3.69 -2.19 20.82
CA LEU A 183 -3.59 -2.90 19.55
C LEU A 183 -2.15 -2.95 19.05
N VAL A 184 -1.46 -1.82 19.05
CA VAL A 184 -0.08 -1.68 18.57
C VAL A 184 0.79 -1.01 19.64
N SER A 185 2.11 -1.21 19.56
CA SER A 185 3.08 -0.59 20.46
C SER A 185 3.70 0.69 19.88
N ARG A 186 3.78 0.78 18.55
CA ARG A 186 4.32 1.93 17.81
C ARG A 186 3.65 2.04 16.44
N ALA A 187 3.62 3.25 15.89
CA ALA A 187 3.09 3.52 14.56
C ALA A 187 4.09 4.32 13.72
N VAL A 188 4.14 4.03 12.42
CA VAL A 188 4.99 4.72 11.43
C VAL A 188 4.07 5.27 10.34
N TYR A 189 3.95 6.59 10.31
CA TYR A 189 3.09 7.37 9.42
C TYR A 189 3.98 8.03 8.36
N LEU A 190 3.94 7.54 7.11
CA LEU A 190 4.85 7.99 6.05
C LEU A 190 4.07 8.67 4.92
N SER A 191 4.50 9.89 4.55
CA SER A 191 3.95 10.66 3.42
C SER A 191 2.40 10.66 3.42
N GLY A 192 1.79 10.78 4.58
CA GLY A 192 0.34 10.99 4.70
C GLY A 192 0.00 12.47 4.54
N ASN A 193 -1.28 12.79 4.69
CA ASN A 193 -1.70 14.17 4.89
C ASN A 193 -2.66 14.23 6.07
N PRO A 194 -2.20 14.67 7.25
CA PRO A 194 -3.07 14.75 8.43
C PRO A 194 -4.33 15.59 8.26
N LEU A 195 -4.38 16.48 7.27
CA LEU A 195 -5.56 17.29 6.92
C LEU A 195 -6.50 16.60 5.90
N GLY A 196 -6.18 15.37 5.48
CA GLY A 196 -6.94 14.58 4.53
C GLY A 196 -6.42 14.68 3.10
N ARG A 197 -6.67 13.62 2.33
CA ARG A 197 -6.14 13.41 0.97
C ARG A 197 -6.48 14.55 -0.01
N LEU A 198 -7.67 15.15 0.09
CA LEU A 198 -8.07 16.24 -0.82
C LEU A 198 -7.17 17.47 -0.68
N MET A 199 -6.56 17.69 0.48
CA MET A 199 -5.62 18.80 0.65
C MET A 199 -4.35 18.63 -0.19
N SER A 200 -3.84 17.39 -0.35
CA SER A 200 -2.72 17.11 -1.26
C SER A 200 -3.10 17.31 -2.73
N MET A 201 -4.32 16.94 -3.13
CA MET A 201 -4.81 17.16 -4.49
C MET A 201 -4.93 18.65 -4.79
N LEU A 202 -5.54 19.43 -3.89
CA LEU A 202 -5.65 20.88 -4.03
C LEU A 202 -4.28 21.55 -4.05
N ALA A 203 -3.33 21.10 -3.25
CA ALA A 203 -1.97 21.63 -3.27
C ALA A 203 -1.30 21.46 -4.64
N LEU A 204 -1.51 20.29 -5.28
CA LEU A 204 -1.02 20.04 -6.64
C LEU A 204 -1.63 20.99 -7.66
N ASP A 205 -2.97 21.09 -7.69
CA ASP A 205 -3.70 21.93 -8.64
C ASP A 205 -3.28 23.40 -8.49
N ARG A 206 -3.07 23.86 -7.26
CA ARG A 206 -2.61 25.23 -6.98
C ARG A 206 -1.15 25.47 -7.40
N GLN A 207 -0.27 24.49 -7.21
CA GLN A 207 1.12 24.59 -7.70
C GLN A 207 1.18 24.71 -9.23
N ALA A 208 0.32 23.98 -9.92
CA ALA A 208 0.21 24.05 -11.38
C ALA A 208 -0.48 25.35 -11.87
N SER A 209 -0.97 26.20 -10.95
CA SER A 209 -1.80 27.38 -11.25
C SER A 209 -3.07 27.02 -12.05
N ASP A 210 -3.55 25.78 -11.92
CA ASP A 210 -4.72 25.27 -12.63
C ASP A 210 -6.00 25.54 -11.83
N THR A 211 -6.58 26.72 -12.06
CA THR A 211 -7.83 27.14 -11.41
C THR A 211 -9.02 26.29 -11.83
N ALA A 212 -9.03 25.69 -13.02
CA ALA A 212 -10.08 24.83 -13.52
C ALA A 212 -10.09 23.48 -12.75
N SER A 213 -8.91 22.88 -12.54
CA SER A 213 -8.76 21.68 -11.72
C SER A 213 -9.12 21.93 -10.25
N VAL A 214 -8.72 23.07 -9.67
CA VAL A 214 -9.16 23.43 -8.30
C VAL A 214 -10.70 23.48 -8.22
N ALA A 215 -11.35 24.15 -9.16
CA ALA A 215 -12.82 24.22 -9.19
C ALA A 215 -13.47 22.84 -9.41
N ALA A 216 -12.86 21.96 -10.24
CA ALA A 216 -13.31 20.60 -10.47
C ALA A 216 -13.20 19.76 -9.20
N THR A 217 -12.09 19.87 -8.44
CA THR A 217 -11.89 19.19 -7.16
C THR A 217 -12.98 19.55 -6.15
N PHE A 218 -13.35 20.85 -6.04
CA PHE A 218 -14.46 21.25 -5.16
C PHE A 218 -15.82 20.74 -5.63
N ARG A 219 -16.12 20.78 -6.95
CA ARG A 219 -17.37 20.19 -7.49
C ARG A 219 -17.46 18.71 -7.19
N ARG A 220 -16.36 17.96 -7.46
CA ARG A 220 -16.29 16.54 -7.13
C ARG A 220 -16.54 16.29 -5.64
N TRP A 221 -15.98 17.11 -4.76
CA TRP A 221 -16.23 16.99 -3.33
C TRP A 221 -17.72 17.21 -2.97
N GLN A 222 -18.38 18.17 -3.59
CA GLN A 222 -19.82 18.37 -3.42
C GLN A 222 -20.61 17.11 -3.81
N ASP A 223 -20.28 16.49 -4.96
CA ASP A 223 -20.92 15.26 -5.43
C ASP A 223 -20.66 14.08 -4.46
N VAL A 224 -19.44 13.97 -3.94
CA VAL A 224 -19.08 12.96 -2.93
C VAL A 224 -19.88 13.15 -1.64
N VAL A 225 -20.01 14.39 -1.15
CA VAL A 225 -20.78 14.68 0.07
C VAL A 225 -22.28 14.45 -0.12
N ALA A 226 -22.80 14.65 -1.34
CA ALA A 226 -24.21 14.39 -1.65
C ALA A 226 -24.57 12.89 -1.57
N ASP A 227 -23.61 11.98 -1.89
CA ASP A 227 -23.79 10.53 -1.75
C ASP A 227 -22.48 9.86 -1.34
N PRO A 228 -22.10 9.96 -0.05
CA PRO A 228 -20.80 9.48 0.44
C PRO A 228 -20.71 7.94 0.54
N THR A 229 -21.77 7.22 0.24
CA THR A 229 -21.83 5.76 0.30
C THR A 229 -21.76 5.10 -1.08
N ARG A 230 -21.86 5.87 -2.15
CA ARG A 230 -21.84 5.37 -3.52
C ARG A 230 -20.51 4.71 -3.85
N ALA A 231 -20.60 3.48 -4.39
CA ALA A 231 -19.49 2.68 -4.88
C ALA A 231 -19.74 2.36 -6.36
N ASP A 232 -19.10 3.09 -7.26
CA ASP A 232 -19.31 2.96 -8.72
C ASP A 232 -18.13 2.29 -9.44
N CYS A 233 -17.04 2.00 -8.73
CA CYS A 233 -15.86 1.33 -9.30
C CYS A 233 -15.15 2.13 -10.42
N LEU A 234 -15.36 3.43 -10.47
CA LEU A 234 -14.74 4.34 -11.42
C LEU A 234 -13.59 5.12 -10.74
N GLY A 235 -12.42 4.48 -10.63
CA GLY A 235 -11.27 5.04 -9.92
C GLY A 235 -11.54 5.13 -8.40
N ASP A 236 -11.25 6.29 -7.80
CA ASP A 236 -11.62 6.57 -6.41
C ASP A 236 -13.10 6.95 -6.36
N ASP A 237 -13.95 6.01 -6.04
CA ASP A 237 -15.38 6.24 -5.91
C ASP A 237 -15.73 7.18 -4.71
N PRO A 238 -16.96 7.70 -4.64
CA PRO A 238 -17.37 8.61 -3.57
C PRO A 238 -17.12 8.07 -2.18
N ARG A 239 -17.36 6.77 -1.93
CA ARG A 239 -17.16 6.17 -0.61
C ARG A 239 -15.67 6.11 -0.22
N ASN A 240 -14.79 5.76 -1.17
CA ASN A 240 -13.34 5.81 -0.96
C ASN A 240 -12.91 7.25 -0.69
N THR A 241 -13.28 8.17 -1.58
CA THR A 241 -12.92 9.58 -1.49
C THR A 241 -13.39 10.19 -0.19
N TYR A 242 -14.64 9.95 0.24
CA TYR A 242 -15.20 10.49 1.48
C TYR A 242 -14.42 10.05 2.71
N GLY A 243 -14.07 8.76 2.80
CA GLY A 243 -13.31 8.22 3.93
C GLY A 243 -11.91 8.80 4.04
N PHE A 244 -11.16 8.80 2.92
CA PHE A 244 -9.77 9.27 2.89
C PHE A 244 -9.62 10.80 2.77
N ALA A 245 -10.72 11.53 2.53
CA ALA A 245 -10.73 13.00 2.62
C ALA A 245 -10.87 13.51 4.06
N ALA A 246 -11.30 12.64 4.99
CA ALA A 246 -11.40 13.02 6.39
C ALA A 246 -10.01 13.34 6.97
N SER A 247 -9.96 14.33 7.87
CA SER A 247 -8.73 14.68 8.55
C SER A 247 -8.34 13.61 9.57
N GLU A 248 -7.14 13.05 9.48
CA GLU A 248 -6.55 12.17 10.47
C GLU A 248 -5.96 12.93 11.68
N LEU A 249 -5.86 14.24 11.61
CA LEU A 249 -5.28 15.07 12.67
C LEU A 249 -5.90 14.81 14.05
N PRO A 250 -7.24 14.79 14.23
CA PRO A 250 -7.85 14.49 15.52
C PRO A 250 -7.56 13.07 15.99
N VAL A 251 -7.40 12.12 15.05
CA VAL A 251 -7.09 10.72 15.38
C VAL A 251 -5.66 10.57 15.86
N LEU A 252 -4.70 11.17 15.14
CA LEU A 252 -3.29 11.20 15.51
C LEU A 252 -3.08 11.87 16.87
N LEU A 253 -3.69 13.03 17.10
CA LEU A 253 -3.56 13.76 18.36
C LEU A 253 -4.18 13.05 19.57
N ARG A 254 -5.10 12.11 19.37
CA ARG A 254 -5.66 11.27 20.44
C ARG A 254 -4.82 10.03 20.74
N THR A 255 -3.92 9.63 19.85
CA THR A 255 -3.09 8.43 20.09
C THR A 255 -2.01 8.69 21.13
N TRP A 256 -1.72 7.68 21.97
CA TRP A 256 -0.68 7.75 23.01
C TRP A 256 0.52 6.86 22.70
N VAL A 257 0.41 5.97 21.72
CA VAL A 257 1.57 5.20 21.28
C VAL A 257 2.59 6.12 20.61
N PRO A 258 3.90 5.81 20.67
CA PRO A 258 4.90 6.53 19.90
C PRO A 258 4.58 6.47 18.38
N VAL A 259 4.65 7.62 17.73
CA VAL A 259 4.40 7.78 16.28
C VAL A 259 5.64 8.39 15.61
N PHE A 260 6.17 7.69 14.62
CA PHE A 260 7.15 8.23 13.69
C PHE A 260 6.40 8.85 12.50
N VAL A 261 6.63 10.12 12.23
CA VAL A 261 6.06 10.85 11.08
C VAL A 261 7.21 11.17 10.13
N GLY A 262 7.24 10.52 8.97
CA GLY A 262 8.30 10.69 7.96
C GLY A 262 7.73 11.19 6.64
N PHE A 263 8.32 12.25 6.07
CA PHE A 263 7.85 12.84 4.82
C PHE A 263 8.98 13.50 4.02
N GLY A 264 8.81 13.53 2.71
CA GLY A 264 9.68 14.29 1.82
C GLY A 264 9.34 15.77 1.87
N THR A 265 10.35 16.66 1.86
CA THR A 265 10.09 18.12 1.93
C THR A 265 9.46 18.69 0.66
N LEU A 266 9.41 17.90 -0.42
CA LEU A 266 8.72 18.23 -1.67
C LEU A 266 7.43 17.43 -1.87
N ASP A 267 6.97 16.71 -0.82
CA ASP A 267 5.65 16.08 -0.83
C ASP A 267 4.55 17.14 -0.76
N ARG A 268 3.46 16.91 -1.47
CA ARG A 268 2.27 17.76 -1.46
C ARG A 268 1.51 17.75 -0.14
N GLY A 269 1.73 16.71 0.68
CA GLY A 269 1.16 16.58 2.02
C GLY A 269 1.90 17.37 3.09
N VAL A 270 3.10 17.90 2.81
CA VAL A 270 4.03 18.48 3.80
C VAL A 270 3.39 19.54 4.70
N ALA A 271 2.50 20.38 4.17
CA ALA A 271 1.81 21.38 4.98
C ALA A 271 0.90 20.77 6.05
N GLY A 272 0.35 19.58 5.81
CA GLY A 272 -0.40 18.81 6.80
C GLY A 272 0.49 18.24 7.89
N ASP A 273 1.67 17.72 7.52
CA ASP A 273 2.65 17.20 8.49
C ASP A 273 3.22 18.32 9.37
N ASP A 274 3.52 19.49 8.77
CA ASP A 274 3.92 20.68 9.52
C ASP A 274 2.82 21.13 10.49
N TYR A 275 1.56 21.12 10.05
CA TYR A 275 0.44 21.49 10.92
C TYR A 275 0.26 20.49 12.08
N LEU A 276 0.40 19.19 11.83
CA LEU A 276 0.43 18.16 12.87
C LEU A 276 1.55 18.45 13.89
N ARG A 277 2.74 18.83 13.41
CA ARG A 277 3.87 19.17 14.30
C ARG A 277 3.57 20.40 15.15
N LEU A 278 3.00 21.45 14.56
CA LEU A 278 2.56 22.65 15.30
C LEU A 278 1.54 22.30 16.40
N GLU A 279 0.54 21.47 16.07
CA GLU A 279 -0.47 21.03 17.02
C GLU A 279 0.10 20.12 18.12
N ALA A 280 1.04 19.24 17.78
CA ALA A 280 1.73 18.41 18.76
C ALA A 280 2.52 19.26 19.75
N ILE A 281 3.23 20.29 19.30
CA ILE A 281 3.94 21.25 20.15
C ILE A 281 2.94 22.02 21.02
N ARG A 282 1.87 22.56 20.44
CA ARG A 282 0.85 23.33 21.17
C ARG A 282 0.18 22.52 22.28
N GLN A 283 0.00 21.22 22.06
CA GLN A 283 -0.63 20.30 23.02
C GLN A 283 0.38 19.57 23.90
N HIS A 284 1.66 19.95 23.88
CA HIS A 284 2.74 19.31 24.65
C HIS A 284 2.82 17.79 24.43
N ARG A 285 2.58 17.32 23.21
CA ARG A 285 2.65 15.91 22.85
C ARG A 285 4.10 15.48 22.66
N THR A 286 4.55 14.49 23.40
CA THR A 286 5.94 13.99 23.38
C THR A 286 6.09 12.64 22.67
N ASN A 287 4.98 12.08 22.21
CA ASN A 287 4.97 10.78 21.56
C ASN A 287 5.19 10.81 20.04
N PHE A 288 5.39 11.99 19.45
CA PHE A 288 5.69 12.15 18.02
C PHE A 288 7.18 12.34 17.77
N THR A 289 7.70 11.64 16.75
CA THR A 289 9.05 11.86 16.20
C THR A 289 8.89 12.24 14.73
N PHE A 290 9.28 13.46 14.37
CA PHE A 290 9.20 13.96 13.00
C PHE A 290 10.54 13.79 12.30
N ARG A 291 10.51 13.25 11.07
CA ARG A 291 11.68 13.05 10.22
C ARG A 291 11.41 13.59 8.83
N GLU A 292 12.09 14.67 8.50
CA GLU A 292 12.07 15.28 7.17
C GLU A 292 13.15 14.63 6.29
N TYR A 293 12.81 14.44 5.00
CA TYR A 293 13.74 13.97 3.98
C TYR A 293 13.89 15.05 2.92
N PRO A 294 14.95 15.89 3.00
CA PRO A 294 15.13 17.05 2.14
C PRO A 294 15.22 16.66 0.67
N GLY A 295 14.52 17.43 -0.19
CA GLY A 295 14.51 17.24 -1.64
C GLY A 295 13.81 15.98 -2.13
N ARG A 296 13.04 15.29 -1.27
CA ARG A 296 12.28 14.08 -1.62
C ARG A 296 10.82 14.41 -1.87
N GLU A 297 10.24 13.76 -2.89
CA GLU A 297 8.80 13.82 -3.17
C GLU A 297 8.03 12.74 -2.39
N HIS A 298 6.76 12.58 -2.70
CA HIS A 298 5.83 11.66 -2.02
C HIS A 298 6.32 10.22 -1.84
N ASN A 299 7.03 9.67 -2.84
CA ASN A 299 7.57 8.30 -2.81
C ASN A 299 9.06 8.25 -2.46
N PHE A 300 9.60 9.32 -1.88
CA PHE A 300 10.99 9.48 -1.47
C PHE A 300 12.01 9.35 -2.61
N PHE A 301 11.61 9.66 -3.84
CA PHE A 301 12.55 9.88 -4.93
C PHE A 301 13.05 11.31 -4.92
N GLY A 302 14.25 11.54 -5.46
CA GLY A 302 14.78 12.87 -5.73
C GLY A 302 14.30 13.44 -7.05
N PHE A 303 14.79 14.63 -7.37
CA PHE A 303 14.53 15.30 -8.64
C PHE A 303 15.82 15.48 -9.43
N LYS A 304 15.69 15.43 -10.77
CA LYS A 304 16.72 15.80 -11.72
C LYS A 304 16.06 16.57 -12.85
N ASP A 305 16.60 17.76 -13.16
CA ASP A 305 16.08 18.63 -14.22
C ASP A 305 14.57 18.92 -14.11
N GLY A 306 14.08 19.07 -12.87
CA GLY A 306 12.67 19.34 -12.58
C GLY A 306 11.72 18.15 -12.71
N GLN A 307 12.24 16.95 -13.01
CA GLN A 307 11.47 15.71 -13.10
C GLN A 307 11.84 14.75 -11.97
N ILE A 308 10.90 13.86 -11.57
CA ILE A 308 11.20 12.82 -10.59
C ILE A 308 12.30 11.90 -11.13
N ASN A 309 13.37 11.75 -10.37
CA ASN A 309 14.48 10.86 -10.70
C ASN A 309 14.28 9.50 -10.02
N TYR A 310 13.76 8.53 -10.74
CA TYR A 310 13.52 7.18 -10.25
C TYR A 310 14.81 6.39 -9.94
N ASP A 311 15.98 6.86 -10.39
CA ASP A 311 17.28 6.26 -10.03
C ASP A 311 17.76 6.73 -8.66
N ASP A 312 17.24 7.85 -8.14
CA ASP A 312 17.56 8.38 -6.81
C ASP A 312 16.54 7.86 -5.77
N PHE A 313 16.59 6.55 -5.53
CA PHE A 313 15.71 5.81 -4.64
C PHE A 313 16.17 5.92 -3.17
N TYR A 314 15.35 6.48 -2.29
CA TYR A 314 15.73 6.78 -0.92
C TYR A 314 15.05 5.89 0.15
N TRP A 315 14.25 4.93 -0.25
CA TRP A 315 13.47 4.09 0.65
C TRP A 315 14.31 3.23 1.59
N ASP A 316 15.51 2.79 1.17
CA ASP A 316 16.40 2.03 2.05
C ASP A 316 16.76 2.87 3.29
N ARG A 317 16.99 4.20 3.11
CA ARG A 317 17.29 5.12 4.21
C ARG A 317 16.06 5.40 5.06
N VAL A 318 14.89 5.64 4.45
CA VAL A 318 13.62 5.83 5.17
C VAL A 318 13.31 4.59 6.01
N GLY A 319 13.47 3.40 5.41
CA GLY A 319 13.28 2.11 6.09
C GLY A 319 14.21 1.96 7.29
N GLU A 320 15.51 2.22 7.11
CA GLU A 320 16.49 2.16 8.19
C GLU A 320 16.13 3.12 9.33
N ASP A 321 15.77 4.37 9.03
CA ASP A 321 15.47 5.37 10.05
C ASP A 321 14.26 4.98 10.92
N PHE A 322 13.13 4.58 10.33
CA PHE A 322 11.97 4.20 11.14
C PHE A 322 12.16 2.85 11.84
N LEU A 323 12.89 1.91 11.25
CA LEU A 323 13.17 0.62 11.87
C LEU A 323 14.12 0.77 13.07
N ARG A 324 15.13 1.64 12.97
CA ARG A 324 15.99 2.00 14.11
C ARG A 324 15.16 2.66 15.23
N TRP A 325 14.32 3.63 14.87
CA TRP A 325 13.43 4.28 15.82
C TRP A 325 12.47 3.28 16.48
N ALA A 326 11.93 2.32 15.72
CA ALA A 326 11.05 1.29 16.25
C ALA A 326 11.75 0.21 17.09
N GLY A 327 13.11 0.17 17.11
CA GLY A 327 13.89 -0.87 17.76
C GLY A 327 13.90 -2.20 16.97
N LEU A 328 13.60 -2.15 15.67
CA LEU A 328 13.54 -3.30 14.78
C LEU A 328 14.75 -3.41 13.82
N TRP A 329 15.74 -2.56 13.96
CA TRP A 329 16.97 -2.63 13.19
C TRP A 329 18.04 -3.43 13.93
N PRO A 330 18.82 -4.31 13.28
CA PRO A 330 19.91 -5.02 13.93
C PRO A 330 20.94 -4.05 14.54
N ARG A 331 21.44 -4.41 15.71
CA ARG A 331 22.51 -3.65 16.40
C ARG A 331 23.85 -3.90 15.74
#